data_371ab41282fec951166afe5a9a9c0a42
#
_entry.id   371ab41282fec951166afe5a9a9c0a42
#
_cell.length_a   1.000
_cell.length_b   1.000
_cell.length_c   1.000
_cell.angle_alpha   90.00
_cell.angle_beta   90.00
_cell.angle_gamma   90.00
#
_symmetry.space_group_name_H-M   'P 1'
#
loop_
_entity.id
_entity.type
_entity.pdbx_description
1 polymer ?
#
loop_
_entity_poly.entity_id
_entity_poly.type
_entity_poly.pdbx_seq_one_letter_code
_entity_poly.pdbx_strand_id
1 'polypeptide(L)'
;DGLERNEFHLHYQPKYCLRRGAFSGAEALLRWNSPEGPVPPSDFIPLAEETGLILSLGEEVFRKVCRQIAEWRGRGYSPGEIAVNLSARQFHQKRLLSKLKAILGEYDIPPSLLGIEITESGIMENLMDSIVVLSGMKDLGMTVYVDDFGTGYSSLNYLKRLPIDVLKIDKSFIDGVLED
;
A
#
# COMPACT_ATOMS: atom_id res chain seq x y z
N ASP A 1 -19.98 9.47 -10.87
CA ASP A 1 -19.01 8.81 -10.01
C ASP A 1 -17.60 9.29 -10.36
N GLY A 2 -16.81 9.68 -9.35
CA GLY A 2 -15.45 10.22 -9.56
C GLY A 2 -14.50 9.18 -10.19
N LEU A 3 -14.72 7.88 -9.96
CA LEU A 3 -13.97 6.80 -10.61
C LEU A 3 -14.22 6.78 -12.12
N GLU A 4 -15.46 6.88 -12.56
CA GLU A 4 -15.84 6.89 -13.98
C GLU A 4 -15.31 8.13 -14.70
N ARG A 5 -15.19 9.25 -13.99
CA ARG A 5 -14.68 10.52 -14.54
C ARG A 5 -13.15 10.65 -14.49
N ASN A 6 -12.42 9.60 -14.06
CA ASN A 6 -10.97 9.61 -13.93
C ASN A 6 -10.42 10.74 -13.03
N GLU A 7 -11.15 11.10 -11.98
CA GLU A 7 -10.74 12.15 -11.02
C GLU A 7 -9.61 11.69 -10.09
N PHE A 8 -9.38 10.38 -10.00
CA PHE A 8 -8.35 9.78 -9.16
C PHE A 8 -7.07 9.51 -9.96
N HIS A 9 -5.94 9.97 -9.44
CA HIS A 9 -4.61 9.77 -10.01
C HIS A 9 -3.60 9.38 -8.93
N LEU A 10 -2.41 8.94 -9.34
CA LEU A 10 -1.36 8.52 -8.44
C LEU A 10 -0.17 9.47 -8.50
N HIS A 11 0.32 9.88 -7.34
CA HIS A 11 1.64 10.44 -7.17
C HIS A 11 2.58 9.35 -6.67
N TYR A 12 3.83 9.39 -7.08
CA TYR A 12 4.85 8.43 -6.68
C TYR A 12 5.91 9.13 -5.85
N GLN A 13 5.98 8.81 -4.55
CA GLN A 13 7.00 9.34 -3.65
C GLN A 13 8.19 8.41 -3.64
N PRO A 14 9.40 8.87 -4.06
CA PRO A 14 10.57 8.01 -4.12
C PRO A 14 11.02 7.52 -2.74
N LYS A 15 11.41 6.24 -2.65
CA LYS A 15 12.06 5.65 -1.48
C LYS A 15 13.58 5.59 -1.70
N TYR A 16 14.34 6.10 -0.73
CA TYR A 16 15.81 6.13 -0.79
C TYR A 16 16.43 5.14 0.18
N CYS A 17 17.28 4.26 -0.33
CA CYS A 17 18.00 3.28 0.48
C CYS A 17 19.34 3.87 0.98
N LEU A 18 19.43 4.20 2.25
CA LEU A 18 20.65 4.77 2.87
C LEU A 18 21.85 3.84 2.73
N ARG A 19 21.67 2.52 2.85
CA ARG A 19 22.74 1.53 2.73
C ARG A 19 23.34 1.51 1.31
N ARG A 20 22.52 1.66 0.28
CA ARG A 20 22.95 1.63 -1.12
C ARG A 20 23.26 3.02 -1.67
N GLY A 21 22.89 4.09 -0.98
CA GLY A 21 23.01 5.46 -1.47
C GLY A 21 22.22 5.73 -2.75
N ALA A 22 21.08 5.04 -2.95
CA ALA A 22 20.31 5.10 -4.20
C ALA A 22 18.81 4.93 -3.96
N PHE A 23 18.00 5.37 -4.93
CA PHE A 23 16.57 5.10 -4.93
C PHE A 23 16.30 3.59 -5.04
N SER A 24 15.30 3.10 -4.32
CA SER A 24 14.94 1.68 -4.24
C SER A 24 13.56 1.36 -4.78
N GLY A 25 12.76 2.38 -5.06
CA GLY A 25 11.38 2.27 -5.48
C GLY A 25 10.60 3.52 -5.13
N ALA A 26 9.29 3.40 -5.01
CA ALA A 26 8.43 4.51 -4.61
C ALA A 26 7.20 4.01 -3.84
N GLU A 27 6.52 4.92 -3.17
CA GLU A 27 5.17 4.73 -2.64
C GLU A 27 4.15 5.38 -3.58
N ALA A 28 3.11 4.64 -3.95
CA ALA A 28 2.00 5.15 -4.76
C ALA A 28 0.95 5.77 -3.85
N LEU A 29 0.78 7.07 -3.97
CA LEU A 29 -0.10 7.88 -3.15
C LEU A 29 -1.30 8.35 -3.96
N LEU A 30 -2.49 7.93 -3.56
CA LEU A 30 -3.74 8.31 -4.22
C LEU A 30 -4.02 9.79 -4.02
N ARG A 31 -4.48 10.44 -5.08
CA ARG A 31 -4.91 11.83 -5.12
C ARG A 31 -6.26 11.93 -5.81
N TRP A 32 -7.13 12.79 -5.30
CA TRP A 32 -8.42 13.06 -5.89
C TRP A 32 -8.51 14.54 -6.33
N ASN A 33 -8.69 14.75 -7.61
CA ASN A 33 -9.00 16.05 -8.20
C ASN A 33 -10.48 16.08 -8.56
N SER A 34 -11.31 16.59 -7.65
CA SER A 34 -12.72 16.79 -7.92
C SER A 34 -12.95 18.01 -8.82
N PRO A 35 -14.13 18.16 -9.42
CA PRO A 35 -14.48 19.37 -10.18
C PRO A 35 -14.37 20.67 -9.35
N GLU A 36 -14.45 20.58 -8.03
CA GLU A 36 -14.37 21.70 -7.09
C GLU A 36 -12.93 21.94 -6.61
N GLY A 37 -11.98 21.09 -7.01
CA GLY A 37 -10.56 21.18 -6.65
C GLY A 37 -10.01 19.91 -6.00
N PRO A 38 -8.74 19.94 -5.59
CA PRO A 38 -8.09 18.79 -4.98
C PRO A 38 -8.68 18.51 -3.59
N VAL A 39 -8.99 17.23 -3.33
CA VAL A 39 -9.49 16.74 -2.04
C VAL A 39 -8.39 15.92 -1.36
N PRO A 40 -8.01 16.23 -0.11
CA PRO A 40 -6.95 15.51 0.58
C PRO A 40 -7.38 14.08 0.93
N PRO A 41 -6.43 13.11 0.96
CA PRO A 41 -6.72 11.72 1.33
C PRO A 41 -7.38 11.55 2.70
N SER A 42 -7.03 12.38 3.68
CA SER A 42 -7.64 12.41 5.01
C SER A 42 -9.15 12.62 4.99
N ASP A 43 -9.67 13.27 3.98
CA ASP A 43 -11.08 13.63 3.89
C ASP A 43 -11.88 12.56 3.11
N PHE A 44 -11.33 12.03 2.03
CA PHE A 44 -12.09 11.10 1.18
C PHE A 44 -11.87 9.62 1.50
N ILE A 45 -10.70 9.22 2.04
CA ILE A 45 -10.43 7.82 2.37
C ILE A 45 -11.41 7.29 3.44
N PRO A 46 -11.62 7.98 4.59
CA PRO A 46 -12.59 7.52 5.58
C PRO A 46 -14.01 7.40 5.00
N LEU A 47 -14.44 8.37 4.19
CA LEU A 47 -15.74 8.32 3.53
C LEU A 47 -15.85 7.14 2.55
N ALA A 48 -14.78 6.85 1.80
CA ALA A 48 -14.75 5.71 0.89
C ALA A 48 -14.79 4.37 1.67
N GLU A 49 -14.19 4.31 2.85
CA GLU A 49 -14.27 3.15 3.74
C GLU A 49 -15.69 2.96 4.28
N GLU A 50 -16.31 3.99 4.82
CA GLU A 50 -17.68 3.93 5.35
C GLU A 50 -18.68 3.48 4.29
N THR A 51 -18.59 4.05 3.10
CA THR A 51 -19.50 3.75 1.99
C THR A 51 -19.18 2.44 1.26
N GLY A 52 -18.01 1.85 1.51
CA GLY A 52 -17.52 0.66 0.80
C GLY A 52 -16.92 0.93 -0.57
N LEU A 53 -16.87 2.17 -1.02
CA LEU A 53 -16.23 2.57 -2.28
C LEU A 53 -14.72 2.30 -2.28
N ILE A 54 -14.11 2.21 -1.10
CA ILE A 54 -12.68 1.89 -0.96
C ILE A 54 -12.30 0.58 -1.65
N LEU A 55 -13.24 -0.37 -1.79
CA LEU A 55 -12.99 -1.66 -2.40
C LEU A 55 -12.77 -1.55 -3.92
N SER A 56 -13.63 -0.82 -4.61
CA SER A 56 -13.49 -0.55 -6.06
C SER A 56 -12.37 0.44 -6.33
N LEU A 57 -12.21 1.47 -5.48
CA LEU A 57 -11.13 2.43 -5.57
C LEU A 57 -9.77 1.75 -5.45
N GLY A 58 -9.59 0.84 -4.51
CA GLY A 58 -8.34 0.11 -4.34
C GLY A 58 -8.03 -0.82 -5.50
N GLU A 59 -9.02 -1.51 -6.06
CA GLU A 59 -8.81 -2.33 -7.26
C GLU A 59 -8.31 -1.47 -8.44
N GLU A 60 -8.88 -0.29 -8.62
CA GLU A 60 -8.42 0.67 -9.65
C GLU A 60 -7.00 1.19 -9.37
N VAL A 61 -6.67 1.46 -8.10
CA VAL A 61 -5.30 1.84 -7.69
C VAL A 61 -4.30 0.75 -8.07
N PHE A 62 -4.57 -0.52 -7.74
CA PHE A 62 -3.69 -1.63 -8.11
C PHE A 62 -3.52 -1.75 -9.62
N ARG A 63 -4.59 -1.61 -10.40
CA ARG A 63 -4.52 -1.62 -11.88
C ARG A 63 -3.69 -0.46 -12.42
N LYS A 64 -3.88 0.75 -11.88
CA LYS A 64 -3.09 1.94 -12.27
C LYS A 64 -1.59 1.74 -11.95
N VAL A 65 -1.25 1.21 -10.78
CA VAL A 65 0.13 0.92 -10.39
C VAL A 65 0.76 -0.13 -11.33
N CYS A 66 0.07 -1.26 -11.56
CA CYS A 66 0.58 -2.30 -12.44
C CYS A 66 0.78 -1.80 -13.87
N ARG A 67 -0.17 -1.03 -14.41
CA ARG A 67 -0.06 -0.38 -15.72
C ARG A 67 1.16 0.55 -15.78
N GLN A 68 1.37 1.38 -14.76
CA GLN A 68 2.49 2.30 -14.70
C GLN A 68 3.84 1.56 -14.64
N ILE A 69 3.93 0.48 -13.85
CA ILE A 69 5.13 -0.36 -13.80
C ILE A 69 5.40 -0.96 -15.18
N ALA A 70 4.37 -1.50 -15.85
CA ALA A 70 4.49 -2.05 -17.19
C ALA A 70 5.00 -1.00 -18.20
N GLU A 71 4.46 0.21 -18.17
CA GLU A 71 4.89 1.33 -19.02
C GLU A 71 6.36 1.70 -18.76
N TRP A 72 6.79 1.82 -17.51
CA TRP A 72 8.19 2.13 -17.20
C TRP A 72 9.12 1.02 -17.68
N ARG A 73 8.78 -0.24 -17.45
CA ARG A 73 9.56 -1.40 -17.94
C ARG A 73 9.61 -1.43 -19.47
N GLY A 74 8.51 -1.17 -20.15
CA GLY A 74 8.42 -1.09 -21.61
C GLY A 74 9.31 0.01 -22.22
N ARG A 75 9.59 1.08 -21.44
CA ARG A 75 10.53 2.15 -21.80
C ARG A 75 11.97 1.86 -21.38
N GLY A 76 12.27 0.68 -20.83
CA GLY A 76 13.59 0.28 -20.37
C GLY A 76 13.99 0.80 -18.98
N TYR A 77 13.06 1.37 -18.22
CA TYR A 77 13.32 1.79 -16.85
C TYR A 77 13.17 0.62 -15.87
N SER A 78 13.93 0.68 -14.76
CA SER A 78 13.82 -0.22 -13.62
C SER A 78 13.27 0.57 -12.42
N PRO A 79 11.94 0.64 -12.23
CA PRO A 79 11.34 1.52 -11.24
C PRO A 79 11.63 1.09 -9.79
N GLY A 80 12.16 -0.12 -9.58
CA GLY A 80 12.21 -0.73 -8.27
C GLY A 80 10.81 -1.18 -7.82
N GLU A 81 10.66 -1.42 -6.53
CA GLU A 81 9.39 -1.81 -5.93
C GLU A 81 8.47 -0.60 -5.75
N ILE A 82 7.21 -0.74 -6.10
CA ILE A 82 6.17 0.26 -5.85
C ILE A 82 5.27 -0.24 -4.72
N ALA A 83 5.27 0.47 -3.61
CA ALA A 83 4.40 0.18 -2.48
C ALA A 83 3.04 0.83 -2.64
N VAL A 84 2.00 0.12 -2.20
CA VAL A 84 0.58 0.54 -2.28
C VAL A 84 -0.06 0.39 -0.93
N ASN A 85 -0.72 1.44 -0.47
CA ASN A 85 -1.50 1.43 0.76
C ASN A 85 -2.77 0.59 0.60
N LEU A 86 -3.04 -0.25 1.56
CA LEU A 86 -4.21 -1.12 1.62
C LEU A 86 -4.99 -0.82 2.90
N SER A 87 -6.25 -0.40 2.77
CA SER A 87 -7.11 -0.18 3.94
C SER A 87 -7.45 -1.49 4.66
N ALA A 88 -7.77 -1.42 5.96
CA ALA A 88 -8.20 -2.58 6.73
C ALA A 88 -9.38 -3.32 6.08
N ARG A 89 -10.35 -2.56 5.58
CA ARG A 89 -11.52 -3.13 4.90
C ARG A 89 -11.18 -3.90 3.62
N GLN A 90 -10.20 -3.44 2.84
CA GLN A 90 -9.72 -4.15 1.66
C GLN A 90 -8.92 -5.39 2.07
N PHE A 91 -8.08 -5.27 3.09
CA PHE A 91 -7.23 -6.34 3.61
C PHE A 91 -8.05 -7.57 4.04
N HIS A 92 -9.19 -7.36 4.68
CA HIS A 92 -10.08 -8.43 5.14
C HIS A 92 -11.05 -8.96 4.06
N GLN A 93 -10.88 -8.59 2.79
CA GLN A 93 -11.69 -9.16 1.69
C GLN A 93 -11.36 -10.63 1.42
N LYS A 94 -12.39 -11.48 1.40
CA LYS A 94 -12.26 -12.94 1.16
C LYS A 94 -11.50 -13.35 -0.11
N ARG A 95 -11.38 -12.47 -1.12
CA ARG A 95 -10.76 -12.77 -2.42
C ARG A 95 -9.60 -11.85 -2.76
N LEU A 96 -9.03 -11.17 -1.76
CA LEU A 96 -7.96 -10.19 -1.99
C LEU A 96 -6.79 -10.81 -2.78
N LEU A 97 -6.23 -11.91 -2.28
CA LEU A 97 -5.06 -12.57 -2.90
C LEU A 97 -5.34 -13.01 -4.35
N SER A 98 -6.52 -13.56 -4.62
CA SER A 98 -6.89 -13.96 -5.98
C SER A 98 -7.05 -12.76 -6.92
N LYS A 99 -7.59 -11.63 -6.42
CA LYS A 99 -7.69 -10.38 -7.19
C LYS A 99 -6.30 -9.80 -7.49
N LEU A 100 -5.41 -9.71 -6.49
CA LEU A 100 -4.04 -9.24 -6.68
C LEU A 100 -3.30 -10.08 -7.71
N LYS A 101 -3.38 -11.41 -7.59
CA LYS A 101 -2.78 -12.34 -8.55
C LYS A 101 -3.33 -12.14 -9.97
N ALA A 102 -4.63 -11.94 -10.12
CA ALA A 102 -5.25 -11.69 -11.41
C ALA A 102 -4.76 -10.38 -12.04
N ILE A 103 -4.70 -9.28 -11.27
CA ILE A 103 -4.22 -7.99 -11.75
C ILE A 103 -2.74 -8.06 -12.15
N LEU A 104 -1.89 -8.69 -11.34
CA LEU A 104 -0.47 -8.88 -11.68
C LEU A 104 -0.31 -9.65 -12.99
N GLY A 105 -1.11 -10.72 -13.19
CA GLY A 105 -1.11 -11.50 -14.42
C GLY A 105 -1.62 -10.74 -15.65
N GLU A 106 -2.59 -9.84 -15.47
CA GLU A 106 -3.15 -9.01 -16.55
C GLU A 106 -2.08 -8.08 -17.17
N TYR A 107 -1.16 -7.56 -16.36
CA TYR A 107 -0.09 -6.64 -16.78
C TYR A 107 1.30 -7.28 -16.88
N ASP A 108 1.42 -8.59 -16.67
CA ASP A 108 2.69 -9.32 -16.62
C ASP A 108 3.72 -8.69 -15.66
N ILE A 109 3.25 -8.35 -14.45
CA ILE A 109 4.08 -7.72 -13.41
C ILE A 109 4.62 -8.80 -12.46
N PRO A 110 5.95 -8.90 -12.30
CA PRO A 110 6.54 -9.69 -11.25
C PRO A 110 6.06 -9.22 -9.86
N PRO A 111 5.52 -10.09 -9.00
CA PRO A 111 5.02 -9.71 -7.68
C PRO A 111 6.04 -8.96 -6.82
N SER A 112 7.35 -9.22 -7.02
CA SER A 112 8.44 -8.54 -6.32
C SER A 112 8.58 -7.03 -6.64
N LEU A 113 7.86 -6.54 -7.65
CA LEU A 113 7.77 -5.11 -7.95
C LEU A 113 6.60 -4.42 -7.23
N LEU A 114 5.80 -5.16 -6.46
CA LEU A 114 4.68 -4.64 -5.70
C LEU A 114 4.87 -4.87 -4.20
N GLY A 115 4.89 -3.79 -3.43
CA GLY A 115 4.84 -3.79 -1.97
C GLY A 115 3.42 -3.46 -1.50
N ILE A 116 3.02 -4.03 -0.38
CA ILE A 116 1.72 -3.76 0.24
C ILE A 116 1.97 -3.11 1.60
N GLU A 117 1.41 -1.93 1.81
CA GLU A 117 1.48 -1.19 3.08
C GLU A 117 0.15 -1.30 3.81
N ILE A 118 0.18 -1.76 5.05
CA ILE A 118 -1.01 -1.97 5.90
C ILE A 118 -0.71 -1.38 7.26
N THR A 119 -1.65 -0.60 7.81
CA THR A 119 -1.49 -0.04 9.15
C THR A 119 -1.46 -1.14 10.22
N GLU A 120 -0.71 -0.89 11.29
CA GLU A 120 -0.66 -1.75 12.48
C GLU A 120 -2.07 -2.09 12.98
N SER A 121 -2.93 -1.09 13.12
CA SER A 121 -4.32 -1.26 13.57
C SER A 121 -5.12 -2.17 12.67
N GLY A 122 -4.98 -2.03 11.34
CA GLY A 122 -5.67 -2.88 10.36
C GLY A 122 -5.29 -4.36 10.46
N ILE A 123 -4.03 -4.67 10.80
CA ILE A 123 -3.58 -6.05 11.04
C ILE A 123 -4.17 -6.60 12.34
N MET A 124 -4.27 -5.75 13.38
CA MET A 124 -4.68 -6.16 14.72
C MET A 124 -6.19 -6.37 14.88
N GLU A 125 -7.02 -5.89 13.97
CA GLU A 125 -8.48 -6.14 13.99
C GLU A 125 -8.82 -7.64 14.02
N ASN A 126 -8.09 -8.46 13.27
CA ASN A 126 -8.20 -9.92 13.29
C ASN A 126 -6.84 -10.57 13.01
N LEU A 127 -6.02 -10.68 14.04
CA LEU A 127 -4.63 -11.13 13.93
C LEU A 127 -4.47 -12.49 13.24
N MET A 128 -5.34 -13.47 13.52
CA MET A 128 -5.20 -14.82 12.96
C MET A 128 -5.49 -14.84 11.45
N ASP A 129 -6.53 -14.17 11.02
CA ASP A 129 -6.84 -14.04 9.59
C ASP A 129 -5.77 -13.18 8.88
N SER A 130 -5.27 -12.15 9.56
CA SER A 130 -4.18 -11.31 9.05
C SER A 130 -2.92 -12.10 8.74
N ILE A 131 -2.50 -13.00 9.63
CA ILE A 131 -1.33 -13.88 9.38
C ILE A 131 -1.53 -14.71 8.12
N VAL A 132 -2.72 -15.24 7.88
CA VAL A 132 -3.02 -16.05 6.68
C VAL A 132 -2.92 -15.20 5.41
N VAL A 133 -3.51 -14.00 5.41
CA VAL A 133 -3.49 -13.09 4.26
C VAL A 133 -2.07 -12.60 3.97
N LEU A 134 -1.34 -12.18 5.01
CA LEU A 134 0.06 -11.73 4.88
C LEU A 134 0.96 -12.85 4.36
N SER A 135 0.81 -14.08 4.88
CA SER A 135 1.55 -15.25 4.38
C SER A 135 1.25 -15.50 2.90
N GLY A 136 -0.01 -15.40 2.48
CA GLY A 136 -0.37 -15.53 1.08
C GLY A 136 0.23 -14.44 0.18
N MET A 137 0.38 -13.21 0.66
CA MET A 137 1.09 -12.14 -0.07
C MET A 137 2.58 -12.46 -0.21
N LYS A 138 3.21 -12.98 0.85
CA LYS A 138 4.60 -13.45 0.83
C LYS A 138 4.80 -14.60 -0.13
N ASP A 139 3.90 -15.57 -0.14
CA ASP A 139 3.94 -16.72 -1.03
C ASP A 139 3.78 -16.31 -2.50
N LEU A 140 3.07 -15.22 -2.78
CA LEU A 140 3.02 -14.60 -4.11
C LEU A 140 4.33 -13.89 -4.48
N GLY A 141 5.21 -13.59 -3.52
CA GLY A 141 6.48 -12.89 -3.72
C GLY A 141 6.42 -11.37 -3.57
N MET A 142 5.37 -10.85 -2.93
CA MET A 142 5.24 -9.43 -2.61
C MET A 142 6.02 -9.07 -1.35
N THR A 143 6.39 -7.80 -1.22
CA THR A 143 6.92 -7.24 0.04
C THR A 143 5.77 -6.72 0.89
N VAL A 144 5.79 -7.03 2.19
CA VAL A 144 4.78 -6.59 3.15
C VAL A 144 5.37 -5.58 4.11
N TYR A 145 4.74 -4.42 4.19
CA TYR A 145 5.07 -3.31 5.08
C TYR A 145 4.00 -3.15 6.15
N VAL A 146 4.42 -2.91 7.37
CA VAL A 146 3.54 -2.40 8.43
C VAL A 146 3.75 -0.90 8.54
N ASP A 147 2.68 -0.15 8.33
CA ASP A 147 2.66 1.32 8.41
C ASP A 147 2.15 1.81 9.76
N ASP A 148 2.47 3.08 10.08
CA ASP A 148 2.12 3.77 11.32
C ASP A 148 2.52 2.98 12.59
N PHE A 149 3.65 2.24 12.52
CA PHE A 149 4.09 1.39 13.61
C PHE A 149 4.44 2.21 14.85
N GLY A 150 3.83 1.78 15.99
CA GLY A 150 4.03 2.38 17.31
C GLY A 150 2.90 3.32 17.74
N THR A 151 1.95 3.66 16.88
CA THR A 151 0.78 4.47 17.24
C THR A 151 -0.31 3.65 17.94
N GLY A 152 -0.20 2.32 17.89
CA GLY A 152 -1.16 1.36 18.45
C GLY A 152 -0.67 0.62 19.70
N TYR A 153 -1.46 -0.33 20.16
CA TYR A 153 -1.19 -1.17 21.35
C TYR A 153 -0.41 -2.44 21.03
N SER A 154 0.44 -2.47 20.02
CA SER A 154 1.13 -3.70 19.64
C SER A 154 2.14 -4.15 20.68
N SER A 155 1.91 -5.32 21.22
CA SER A 155 2.96 -6.05 21.91
C SER A 155 3.98 -6.55 20.89
N LEU A 156 5.26 -6.26 21.09
CA LEU A 156 6.39 -6.80 20.31
C LEU A 156 6.33 -8.32 20.12
N ASN A 157 5.58 -9.04 21.00
CA ASN A 157 5.38 -10.47 20.89
C ASN A 157 4.54 -10.87 19.66
N TYR A 158 3.60 -10.04 19.21
CA TYR A 158 2.82 -10.34 18.01
C TYR A 158 3.62 -10.07 16.73
N LEU A 159 4.46 -9.02 16.74
CA LEU A 159 5.31 -8.67 15.62
C LEU A 159 6.20 -9.83 15.15
N LYS A 160 6.76 -10.60 16.11
CA LYS A 160 7.58 -11.79 15.80
C LYS A 160 6.84 -12.87 15.01
N ARG A 161 5.52 -12.87 15.05
CA ARG A 161 4.65 -13.88 14.41
C ARG A 161 4.13 -13.43 13.04
N LEU A 162 4.23 -12.14 12.74
CA LEU A 162 3.76 -11.58 11.48
C LEU A 162 4.77 -11.83 10.35
N PRO A 163 4.34 -12.36 9.20
CA PRO A 163 5.19 -12.56 8.03
C PRO A 163 5.36 -11.24 7.26
N ILE A 164 6.12 -10.32 7.85
CA ILE A 164 6.38 -8.97 7.33
C ILE A 164 7.84 -8.76 7.00
N ASP A 165 8.14 -7.81 6.13
CA ASP A 165 9.50 -7.50 5.68
C ASP A 165 9.99 -6.16 6.22
N VAL A 166 9.12 -5.18 6.35
CA VAL A 166 9.48 -3.80 6.65
C VAL A 166 8.52 -3.19 7.68
N LEU A 167 9.08 -2.43 8.60
CA LEU A 167 8.33 -1.56 9.52
C LEU A 167 8.56 -0.11 9.10
N LYS A 168 7.48 0.64 8.90
CA LYS A 168 7.50 2.09 8.72
C LYS A 168 7.24 2.74 10.07
N ILE A 169 8.24 3.41 10.58
CA ILE A 169 8.13 4.15 11.85
C ILE A 169 7.30 5.39 11.58
N ASP A 170 6.24 5.60 12.35
CA ASP A 170 5.41 6.80 12.24
C ASP A 170 6.22 8.06 12.52
N LYS A 171 5.87 9.13 11.81
CA LYS A 171 6.56 10.43 11.91
C LYS A 171 6.58 10.97 13.34
N SER A 172 5.54 10.72 14.14
CA SER A 172 5.44 11.22 15.52
C SER A 172 6.59 10.77 16.42
N PHE A 173 7.27 9.65 16.07
CA PHE A 173 8.48 9.18 16.79
C PHE A 173 9.75 9.93 16.41
N ILE A 174 9.72 10.64 15.30
CA ILE A 174 10.89 11.37 14.77
C ILE A 174 10.76 12.86 15.03
N ASP A 175 9.51 13.35 15.17
CA ASP A 175 9.25 14.74 15.51
C ASP A 175 9.83 15.03 16.91
N GLY A 176 10.76 15.99 17.01
CA GLY A 176 11.44 16.35 18.26
C GLY A 176 12.80 15.69 18.51
N VAL A 177 13.20 14.68 17.73
CA VAL A 177 14.50 13.98 17.93
C VAL A 177 15.72 14.92 17.92
N LEU A 178 15.62 16.09 17.30
CA LEU A 178 16.70 17.08 17.27
C LEU A 178 16.55 18.19 18.34
N GLU A 179 15.49 18.16 19.13
CA GLU A 179 15.20 19.17 20.18
C GLU A 179 15.51 18.66 21.59
N ASP A 180 15.74 17.35 21.75
CA ASP A 180 16.21 16.66 22.97
C ASP A 180 17.73 16.36 22.86
#